data_72d4f8c77d1607d1a097f3c94d77e972
#
_entry.id   72d4f8c77d1607d1a097f3c94d77e972
#
_cell.length_a   1.000
_cell.length_b   1.000
_cell.length_c   1.000
_cell.angle_alpha   90.00
_cell.angle_beta   90.00
_cell.angle_gamma   90.00
#
_symmetry.space_group_name_H-M   'P 1'
#
loop_
_entity.id
_entity.type
_entity.pdbx_description
1 polymer ?
#
loop_
_entity_poly.entity_id
_entity_poly.type
_entity_poly.pdbx_seq_one_letter_code
_entity_poly.pdbx_strand_id
1 'polypeptide(L)'
;MFKPFECHYLKNSLKPYIDSHYRTLPNETGIMGSSLGGLISIYAGFKYPETFRYIGAMSSAFWFNPEIYDFVRNAPKGPGRIYIDWGTIEGSDPSEMIETNMKMAEVLKERGYLEGENLLVVEDDGATHSEYYWSRRFPDAVLWLFGG
;
A
#
# COMPACT_ATOMS: atom_id res chain seq x y z
N MET A 1 -16.33 3.83 -10.04
CA MET A 1 -14.87 3.67 -9.89
C MET A 1 -14.29 4.92 -9.23
N PHE A 2 -13.69 4.76 -8.07
CA PHE A 2 -12.95 5.81 -7.37
C PHE A 2 -11.77 6.28 -8.24
N LYS A 3 -11.71 7.58 -8.55
CA LYS A 3 -10.59 8.17 -9.29
C LYS A 3 -9.92 9.18 -8.37
N PRO A 4 -8.92 8.78 -7.58
CA PRO A 4 -8.26 9.71 -6.69
C PRO A 4 -7.49 10.75 -7.51
N PHE A 5 -7.95 11.96 -7.49
CA PHE A 5 -7.28 13.13 -8.07
C PHE A 5 -5.87 13.29 -7.46
N GLU A 6 -5.73 12.91 -6.22
CA GLU A 6 -4.50 12.95 -5.44
C GLU A 6 -3.36 12.19 -6.11
N CYS A 7 -3.61 10.99 -6.67
CA CYS A 7 -2.55 10.21 -7.33
C CYS A 7 -2.01 10.92 -8.58
N HIS A 8 -2.87 11.64 -9.30
CA HIS A 8 -2.45 12.43 -10.46
C HIS A 8 -1.54 13.59 -10.03
N TYR A 9 -1.93 14.30 -8.97
CA TYR A 9 -1.13 15.39 -8.40
C TYR A 9 0.23 14.89 -7.86
N LEU A 10 0.23 13.79 -7.11
CA LEU A 10 1.46 13.20 -6.58
C LEU A 10 2.45 12.85 -7.70
N LYS A 11 1.97 12.23 -8.76
CA LYS A 11 2.81 11.82 -9.89
C LYS A 11 3.30 12.99 -10.73
N ASN A 12 2.41 13.93 -11.10
CA ASN A 12 2.70 14.90 -12.15
C ASN A 12 3.10 16.29 -11.62
N SER A 13 2.96 16.53 -10.32
CA SER A 13 3.30 17.81 -9.70
C SER A 13 4.28 17.66 -8.55
N LEU A 14 3.90 16.92 -7.51
CA LEU A 14 4.72 16.81 -6.30
C LEU A 14 6.04 16.07 -6.56
N LYS A 15 5.99 14.88 -7.17
CA LYS A 15 7.19 14.09 -7.43
C LYS A 15 8.21 14.84 -8.31
N PRO A 16 7.85 15.43 -9.47
CA PRO A 16 8.80 16.22 -10.26
C PRO A 16 9.38 17.41 -9.50
N TYR A 17 8.59 18.06 -8.66
CA TYR A 17 9.08 19.14 -7.79
C TYR A 17 10.14 18.63 -6.82
N ILE A 18 9.86 17.53 -6.10
CA ILE A 18 10.81 16.93 -5.16
C ILE A 18 12.08 16.48 -5.88
N ASP A 19 11.97 15.78 -7.01
CA ASP A 19 13.14 15.30 -7.77
C ASP A 19 14.03 16.44 -8.30
N SER A 20 13.45 17.62 -8.58
CA SER A 20 14.21 18.78 -9.06
C SER A 20 14.84 19.62 -7.96
N HIS A 21 14.37 19.53 -6.71
CA HIS A 21 14.82 20.37 -5.60
C HIS A 21 15.63 19.61 -4.54
N TYR A 22 15.54 18.30 -4.52
CA TYR A 22 16.20 17.47 -3.52
C TYR A 22 17.02 16.36 -4.19
N ARG A 23 18.01 15.86 -3.48
CA ARG A 23 18.81 14.72 -3.92
C ARG A 23 18.01 13.43 -3.73
N THR A 24 17.37 12.97 -4.79
CA THR A 24 16.53 11.78 -4.81
C THR A 24 17.12 10.67 -5.69
N LEU A 25 16.51 9.50 -5.62
CA LEU A 25 16.62 8.41 -6.60
C LEU A 25 15.30 8.32 -7.36
N PRO A 26 15.12 9.05 -8.48
CA PRO A 26 13.83 9.22 -9.13
C PRO A 26 13.13 7.93 -9.54
N ASN A 27 13.91 6.86 -9.79
CA ASN A 27 13.40 5.54 -10.18
C ASN A 27 13.10 4.61 -8.99
N GLU A 28 13.42 5.04 -7.77
CA GLU A 28 13.23 4.28 -6.53
C GLU A 28 12.19 4.98 -5.63
N THR A 29 11.02 5.22 -6.20
CA THR A 29 9.94 5.95 -5.52
C THR A 29 8.94 4.98 -4.93
N GLY A 30 8.61 5.18 -3.64
CA GLY A 30 7.53 4.51 -2.95
C GLY A 30 6.35 5.43 -2.65
N ILE A 31 5.20 4.83 -2.41
CA ILE A 31 4.03 5.47 -1.83
C ILE A 31 3.51 4.61 -0.70
N MET A 32 3.24 5.24 0.44
CA MET A 32 2.79 4.54 1.63
C MET A 32 1.74 5.36 2.38
N GLY A 33 0.77 4.67 2.94
CA GLY A 33 -0.25 5.31 3.77
C GLY A 33 -1.02 4.30 4.61
N SER A 34 -1.79 4.82 5.56
CA SER A 34 -2.65 4.05 6.44
C SER A 34 -4.13 4.28 6.12
N SER A 35 -4.99 3.33 6.45
CA SER A 35 -6.44 3.44 6.27
C SER A 35 -6.81 3.73 4.80
N LEU A 36 -7.50 4.83 4.50
CA LEU A 36 -7.74 5.29 3.12
C LEU A 36 -6.44 5.58 2.36
N GLY A 37 -5.38 6.01 3.04
CA GLY A 37 -4.05 6.19 2.46
C GLY A 37 -3.45 4.89 1.96
N GLY A 38 -3.69 3.78 2.64
CA GLY A 38 -3.29 2.44 2.19
C GLY A 38 -4.05 2.00 0.93
N LEU A 39 -5.35 2.23 0.88
CA LEU A 39 -6.19 1.99 -0.32
C LEU A 39 -5.65 2.79 -1.52
N ILE A 40 -5.37 4.09 -1.32
CA ILE A 40 -4.81 4.97 -2.36
C ILE A 40 -3.41 4.50 -2.78
N SER A 41 -2.58 4.01 -1.86
CA SER A 41 -1.24 3.51 -2.16
C SER A 41 -1.28 2.29 -3.07
N ILE A 42 -2.16 1.32 -2.80
CA ILE A 42 -2.39 0.17 -3.70
C ILE A 42 -2.89 0.65 -5.06
N TYR A 43 -3.89 1.53 -5.09
CA TYR A 43 -4.40 2.07 -6.37
C TYR A 43 -3.28 2.75 -7.18
N ALA A 44 -2.49 3.62 -6.55
CA ALA A 44 -1.41 4.35 -7.22
C ALA A 44 -0.32 3.42 -7.77
N GLY A 45 0.06 2.40 -7.01
CA GLY A 45 1.05 1.42 -7.43
C GLY A 45 0.63 0.64 -8.68
N PHE A 46 -0.61 0.19 -8.74
CA PHE A 46 -1.13 -0.53 -9.91
C PHE A 46 -1.55 0.39 -11.07
N LYS A 47 -1.86 1.65 -10.79
CA LYS A 47 -2.17 2.65 -11.83
C LYS A 47 -0.92 3.24 -12.48
N TYR A 48 0.15 3.40 -11.71
CA TYR A 48 1.40 4.05 -12.12
C TYR A 48 2.63 3.24 -11.68
N PRO A 49 2.75 1.96 -12.08
CA PRO A 49 3.81 1.07 -11.61
C PRO A 49 5.21 1.52 -12.02
N GLU A 50 5.31 2.33 -13.08
CA GLU A 50 6.58 2.93 -13.53
C GLU A 50 7.04 4.06 -12.60
N THR A 51 6.10 4.65 -11.84
CA THR A 51 6.38 5.75 -10.92
C THR A 51 6.54 5.26 -9.50
N PHE A 52 5.58 4.47 -9.02
CA PHE A 52 5.54 3.96 -7.65
C PHE A 52 5.90 2.48 -7.64
N ARG A 53 7.16 2.18 -7.35
CA ARG A 53 7.68 0.80 -7.34
C ARG A 53 7.55 0.11 -5.99
N TYR A 54 7.45 0.88 -4.92
CA TYR A 54 7.37 0.39 -3.54
C TYR A 54 6.08 0.87 -2.91
N ILE A 55 5.27 -0.06 -2.45
CA ILE A 55 3.94 0.24 -1.91
C ILE A 55 3.85 -0.20 -0.47
N GLY A 56 3.47 0.73 0.41
CA GLY A 56 3.11 0.44 1.80
C GLY A 56 1.63 0.69 2.05
N ALA A 57 0.90 -0.33 2.45
CA ALA A 57 -0.54 -0.29 2.69
C ALA A 57 -0.83 -0.75 4.11
N MET A 58 -0.93 0.21 5.05
CA MET A 58 -1.11 -0.06 6.47
C MET A 58 -2.58 0.03 6.86
N SER A 59 -3.09 -1.03 7.51
CA SER A 59 -4.49 -1.07 8.01
C SER A 59 -5.49 -0.52 7.01
N SER A 60 -5.43 -1.01 5.77
CA SER A 60 -6.06 -0.34 4.62
C SER A 60 -7.57 -0.50 4.62
N ALA A 61 -8.28 0.60 4.33
CA ALA A 61 -9.75 0.65 4.26
C ALA A 61 -10.28 0.09 2.91
N PHE A 62 -9.95 -1.17 2.59
CA PHE A 62 -10.40 -1.79 1.32
C PHE A 62 -11.91 -2.01 1.25
N TRP A 63 -12.58 -2.10 2.39
CA TRP A 63 -14.04 -2.14 2.51
C TRP A 63 -14.70 -0.89 1.91
N PHE A 64 -14.03 0.25 1.93
CA PHE A 64 -14.55 1.52 1.39
C PHE A 64 -14.74 1.49 -0.14
N ASN A 65 -13.88 0.76 -0.86
CA ASN A 65 -13.99 0.61 -2.32
C ASN A 65 -13.62 -0.80 -2.78
N PRO A 66 -14.56 -1.76 -2.72
CA PRO A 66 -14.31 -3.15 -3.10
C PRO A 66 -13.90 -3.37 -4.57
N GLU A 67 -14.14 -2.39 -5.46
CA GLU A 67 -13.69 -2.46 -6.86
C GLU A 67 -12.15 -2.53 -6.98
N ILE A 68 -11.42 -2.19 -5.91
CA ILE A 68 -9.95 -2.22 -5.89
C ILE A 68 -9.41 -3.63 -6.15
N TYR A 69 -10.09 -4.68 -5.70
CA TYR A 69 -9.64 -6.05 -5.92
C TYR A 69 -9.62 -6.42 -7.40
N ASP A 70 -10.71 -6.11 -8.11
CA ASP A 70 -10.80 -6.36 -9.55
C ASP A 70 -9.87 -5.46 -10.34
N PHE A 71 -9.69 -4.22 -9.90
CA PHE A 71 -8.70 -3.31 -10.47
C PHE A 71 -7.29 -3.89 -10.39
N VAL A 72 -6.89 -4.40 -9.22
CA VAL A 72 -5.58 -5.05 -9.01
C VAL A 72 -5.45 -6.31 -9.85
N ARG A 73 -6.47 -7.19 -9.88
CA ARG A 73 -6.45 -8.42 -10.69
C ARG A 73 -6.24 -8.16 -12.17
N ASN A 74 -6.87 -7.12 -12.70
CA ASN A 74 -6.88 -6.82 -14.14
C ASN A 74 -5.81 -5.81 -14.58
N ALA A 75 -5.01 -5.27 -13.67
CA ALA A 75 -3.93 -4.35 -14.01
C ALA A 75 -2.89 -5.06 -14.89
N PRO A 76 -2.42 -4.45 -16.01
CA PRO A 76 -1.47 -5.09 -16.92
C PRO A 76 -0.10 -5.32 -16.27
N LYS A 77 0.27 -4.46 -15.34
CA LYS A 77 1.52 -4.51 -14.58
C LYS A 77 1.27 -4.04 -13.16
N GLY A 78 2.11 -4.45 -12.23
CA GLY A 78 2.08 -4.02 -10.84
C GLY A 78 3.42 -3.44 -10.38
N PRO A 79 3.47 -2.89 -9.16
CA PRO A 79 4.68 -2.38 -8.53
C PRO A 79 5.71 -3.49 -8.24
N GLY A 80 6.93 -3.10 -7.83
CA GLY A 80 8.02 -4.04 -7.55
C GLY A 80 7.87 -4.76 -6.22
N ARG A 81 7.68 -4.02 -5.12
CA ARG A 81 7.47 -4.57 -3.77
C ARG A 81 6.25 -3.98 -3.10
N ILE A 82 5.55 -4.80 -2.34
CA ILE A 82 4.34 -4.42 -1.60
C ILE A 82 4.45 -4.89 -0.16
N TYR A 83 4.27 -3.96 0.77
CA TYR A 83 4.04 -4.20 2.18
C TYR A 83 2.56 -3.99 2.49
N ILE A 84 1.94 -4.90 3.21
CA ILE A 84 0.56 -4.80 3.68
C ILE A 84 0.47 -5.26 5.13
N ASP A 85 -0.23 -4.51 5.97
CA ASP A 85 -0.43 -4.88 7.36
C ASP A 85 -1.83 -4.54 7.88
N TRP A 86 -2.17 -5.11 9.03
CA TRP A 86 -3.36 -4.77 9.82
C TRP A 86 -3.20 -5.18 11.28
N GLY A 87 -4.00 -4.58 12.15
CA GLY A 87 -4.14 -4.97 13.55
C GLY A 87 -5.33 -5.90 13.76
N THR A 88 -5.26 -6.73 14.80
CA THR A 88 -6.33 -7.70 15.09
C THR A 88 -7.54 -7.13 15.85
N ILE A 89 -7.45 -5.91 16.38
CA ILE A 89 -8.55 -5.23 17.10
C ILE A 89 -8.83 -3.82 16.55
N GLU A 90 -8.94 -3.71 15.23
CA GLU A 90 -9.16 -2.43 14.53
C GLU A 90 -10.64 -2.13 14.31
N GLY A 91 -11.04 -0.89 14.63
CA GLY A 91 -12.41 -0.40 14.39
C GLY A 91 -13.48 -1.01 15.30
N SER A 92 -14.74 -0.82 14.90
CA SER A 92 -15.90 -1.39 15.60
C SER A 92 -16.22 -2.82 15.17
N ASP A 93 -15.76 -3.22 14.00
CA ASP A 93 -15.82 -4.59 13.49
C ASP A 93 -14.42 -5.02 13.03
N PRO A 94 -13.60 -5.58 13.94
CA PRO A 94 -12.26 -6.04 13.58
C PRO A 94 -12.25 -7.14 12.51
N SER A 95 -13.29 -7.95 12.41
CA SER A 95 -13.36 -9.02 11.41
C SER A 95 -13.40 -8.47 9.98
N GLU A 96 -14.14 -7.39 9.73
CA GLU A 96 -14.20 -6.74 8.42
C GLU A 96 -12.83 -6.22 7.99
N MET A 97 -12.07 -5.60 8.90
CA MET A 97 -10.74 -5.10 8.62
C MET A 97 -9.77 -6.24 8.28
N ILE A 98 -9.77 -7.30 9.08
CA ILE A 98 -8.94 -8.49 8.85
C ILE A 98 -9.30 -9.12 7.50
N GLU A 99 -10.59 -9.44 7.27
CA GLU A 99 -11.04 -10.12 6.05
C GLU A 99 -10.72 -9.32 4.78
N THR A 100 -10.94 -8.01 4.78
CA THR A 100 -10.69 -7.17 3.61
C THR A 100 -9.20 -7.03 3.30
N ASN A 101 -8.34 -6.95 4.31
CA ASN A 101 -6.89 -6.90 4.12
C ASN A 101 -6.31 -8.28 3.72
N MET A 102 -6.77 -9.37 4.35
CA MET A 102 -6.42 -10.73 3.93
C MET A 102 -6.80 -10.98 2.47
N LYS A 103 -8.00 -10.57 2.07
CA LYS A 103 -8.46 -10.69 0.67
C LYS A 103 -7.53 -9.95 -0.30
N MET A 104 -7.01 -8.78 0.06
CA MET A 104 -6.03 -8.08 -0.79
C MET A 104 -4.72 -8.86 -0.85
N ALA A 105 -4.23 -9.39 0.26
CA ALA A 105 -3.03 -10.22 0.27
C ALA A 105 -3.19 -11.45 -0.65
N GLU A 106 -4.36 -12.08 -0.66
CA GLU A 106 -4.68 -13.19 -1.56
C GLU A 106 -4.68 -12.76 -3.03
N VAL A 107 -5.34 -11.64 -3.36
CA VAL A 107 -5.34 -11.06 -4.71
C VAL A 107 -3.91 -10.77 -5.20
N LEU A 108 -3.04 -10.27 -4.33
CA LEU A 108 -1.63 -10.04 -4.67
C LEU A 108 -0.89 -11.36 -4.95
N LYS A 109 -1.13 -12.40 -4.15
CA LYS A 109 -0.58 -13.75 -4.40
C LYS A 109 -1.08 -14.33 -5.71
N GLU A 110 -2.38 -14.18 -6.03
CA GLU A 110 -2.95 -14.56 -7.34
C GLU A 110 -2.25 -13.83 -8.51
N ARG A 111 -1.78 -12.61 -8.27
CA ARG A 111 -1.02 -11.80 -9.23
C ARG A 111 0.46 -12.19 -9.34
N GLY A 112 0.90 -13.20 -8.59
CA GLY A 112 2.26 -13.71 -8.63
C GLY A 112 3.24 -13.00 -7.68
N TYR A 113 2.73 -12.23 -6.72
CA TYR A 113 3.58 -11.73 -5.64
C TYR A 113 3.91 -12.86 -4.67
N LEU A 114 5.17 -12.97 -4.28
CA LEU A 114 5.69 -14.02 -3.42
C LEU A 114 6.00 -13.44 -2.03
N GLU A 115 5.36 -14.01 -1.03
CA GLU A 115 5.57 -13.59 0.36
C GLU A 115 7.03 -13.84 0.79
N GLY A 116 7.65 -12.85 1.41
CA GLY A 116 9.06 -12.84 1.77
C GLY A 116 10.02 -12.40 0.66
N GLU A 117 9.57 -12.30 -0.60
CA GLU A 117 10.39 -11.84 -1.73
C GLU A 117 10.01 -10.42 -2.18
N ASN A 118 8.78 -10.26 -2.64
CA ASN A 118 8.25 -8.98 -3.12
C ASN A 118 6.87 -8.61 -2.54
N LEU A 119 6.37 -9.42 -1.62
CA LEU A 119 5.20 -9.17 -0.79
C LEU A 119 5.56 -9.46 0.68
N LEU A 120 5.27 -8.51 1.56
CA LEU A 120 5.30 -8.76 3.00
C LEU A 120 3.92 -8.50 3.59
N VAL A 121 3.38 -9.51 4.27
CA VAL A 121 2.09 -9.45 4.97
C VAL A 121 2.36 -9.53 6.46
N VAL A 122 1.83 -8.57 7.22
CA VAL A 122 2.02 -8.50 8.68
C VAL A 122 0.67 -8.36 9.37
N GLU A 123 0.37 -9.29 10.28
CA GLU A 123 -0.71 -9.17 11.24
C GLU A 123 -0.14 -8.79 12.61
N ASP A 124 -0.58 -7.66 13.18
CA ASP A 124 -0.11 -7.13 14.46
C ASP A 124 -1.15 -7.43 15.55
N ASP A 125 -0.90 -8.47 16.33
CA ASP A 125 -1.83 -8.92 17.36
C ASP A 125 -2.01 -7.88 18.47
N GLY A 126 -3.26 -7.59 18.80
CA GLY A 126 -3.64 -6.56 19.76
C GLY A 126 -3.53 -5.13 19.27
N ALA A 127 -3.13 -4.90 18.02
CA ALA A 127 -3.04 -3.55 17.46
C ALA A 127 -4.42 -3.00 17.08
N THR A 128 -4.61 -1.70 17.37
CA THR A 128 -5.80 -0.93 17.00
C THR A 128 -5.56 -0.06 15.78
N HIS A 129 -6.66 0.45 15.19
CA HIS A 129 -6.62 1.38 14.07
C HIS A 129 -6.20 2.78 14.52
N SER A 130 -4.90 2.99 14.71
CA SER A 130 -4.38 4.26 15.23
C SER A 130 -2.95 4.55 14.77
N GLU A 131 -2.62 5.84 14.78
CA GLU A 131 -1.28 6.35 14.44
C GLU A 131 -0.19 5.78 15.35
N TYR A 132 -0.51 5.44 16.60
CA TYR A 132 0.42 4.82 17.53
C TYR A 132 0.93 3.48 16.99
N TYR A 133 0.03 2.59 16.57
CA TYR A 133 0.42 1.29 16.04
C TYR A 133 1.05 1.40 14.66
N TRP A 134 0.56 2.28 13.78
CA TRP A 134 1.17 2.52 12.48
C TRP A 134 2.61 3.04 12.61
N SER A 135 2.86 3.97 13.55
CA SER A 135 4.22 4.48 13.77
C SER A 135 5.21 3.41 14.26
N ARG A 136 4.73 2.41 14.98
CA ARG A 136 5.55 1.27 15.43
C ARG A 136 5.95 0.34 14.28
N ARG A 137 5.05 0.07 13.35
CA ARG A 137 5.28 -0.80 12.19
C ARG A 137 6.02 -0.09 11.04
N PHE A 138 5.90 1.22 10.96
CA PHE A 138 6.46 2.02 9.87
C PHE A 138 7.96 1.81 9.61
N PRO A 139 8.87 1.80 10.62
CA PRO A 139 10.29 1.60 10.39
C PRO A 139 10.60 0.26 9.70
N ASP A 140 10.01 -0.82 10.16
CA ASP A 140 10.22 -2.16 9.60
C ASP A 140 9.65 -2.26 8.17
N ALA A 141 8.50 -1.65 7.93
CA ALA A 141 7.91 -1.56 6.59
C ALA A 141 8.84 -0.82 5.61
N VAL A 142 9.41 0.32 6.01
CA VAL A 142 10.35 1.08 5.17
C VAL A 142 11.64 0.31 4.94
N LEU A 143 12.20 -0.31 5.97
CA LEU A 143 13.39 -1.14 5.85
C LEU A 143 13.16 -2.31 4.88
N TRP A 144 12.02 -2.97 4.95
CA TRP A 144 11.71 -4.05 4.04
C TRP A 144 11.50 -3.58 2.59
N LEU A 145 10.80 -2.45 2.41
CA LEU A 145 10.53 -1.91 1.07
C LEU A 145 11.80 -1.46 0.35
N PHE A 146 12.73 -0.82 1.06
CA PHE A 146 13.91 -0.16 0.48
C PHE A 146 15.25 -0.80 0.86
N GLY A 147 15.29 -1.65 1.88
CA GLY A 147 16.46 -2.40 2.32
C GLY A 147 16.65 -3.64 1.44
N GLY A 148 17.31 -3.46 0.31
CA GLY A 148 17.60 -4.56 -0.61
C GLY A 148 18.93 -5.18 -0.37
#